data_131c1da4bbefd3f348b42c32933c3110
#
_entry.id   131c1da4bbefd3f348b42c32933c3110
#
_cell.length_a   1.000
_cell.length_b   1.000
_cell.length_c   1.000
_cell.angle_alpha   90.00
_cell.angle_beta   90.00
_cell.angle_gamma   90.00
#
_symmetry.space_group_name_H-M   'P 1'
#
loop_
_entity.id
_entity.type
_entity.pdbx_description
1 polymer ?
#
loop_
_entity_poly.entity_id
_entity_poly.type
_entity_poly.pdbx_seq_one_letter_code
_entity_poly.pdbx_strand_id
1 'polypeptide(L)'
;KVINTFSARSMKILIIKFKIGEIMSIEQTLSIIKPDATSRNITGQVNSIIEKSGLKIIGQKRIKLTKETAGKFYEVHKERPFFQDLVSFMVSGPVIVQVLQGENAVALYRKVMGATNPREAEAGTIRKEFALSIEANSVHGSDSIENAKKEISFFFSETEIFED
;
A
#
# COMPACT_ATOMS: atom_id res chain seq x y z
N LYS A 1 29.39 39.64 -30.95
CA LYS A 1 28.34 39.18 -29.98
C LYS A 1 27.45 38.20 -30.72
N VAL A 2 27.66 36.91 -30.47
CA VAL A 2 26.79 35.86 -30.98
C VAL A 2 25.71 35.61 -29.95
N ILE A 3 24.48 36.01 -30.26
CA ILE A 3 23.31 35.72 -29.44
C ILE A 3 22.83 34.34 -29.82
N ASN A 4 23.05 33.37 -28.95
CA ASN A 4 22.62 31.98 -29.16
C ASN A 4 21.10 31.92 -28.92
N THR A 5 20.30 32.05 -29.98
CA THR A 5 18.84 31.86 -29.92
C THR A 5 18.53 30.38 -29.85
N PHE A 6 18.31 29.88 -28.64
CA PHE A 6 17.71 28.56 -28.43
C PHE A 6 16.33 28.54 -29.12
N SER A 7 16.17 27.66 -30.09
CA SER A 7 14.93 27.48 -30.81
C SER A 7 13.79 27.09 -29.85
N ALA A 8 12.59 27.67 -30.05
CA ALA A 8 11.38 27.33 -29.31
C ALA A 8 11.07 25.82 -29.31
N ARG A 9 11.58 25.09 -30.31
CA ARG A 9 11.49 23.64 -30.39
C ARG A 9 12.41 22.94 -29.36
N SER A 10 13.61 23.49 -29.10
CA SER A 10 14.53 22.98 -28.07
C SER A 10 14.02 23.23 -26.67
N MET A 11 13.36 24.38 -26.42
CA MET A 11 12.70 24.67 -25.16
C MET A 11 11.50 23.76 -24.91
N LYS A 12 10.67 23.48 -25.93
CA LYS A 12 9.56 22.52 -25.79
C LYS A 12 10.05 21.11 -25.48
N ILE A 13 11.14 20.66 -26.11
CA ILE A 13 11.75 19.34 -25.84
C ILE A 13 12.34 19.31 -24.43
N LEU A 14 12.95 20.39 -23.97
CA LEU A 14 13.49 20.51 -22.60
C LEU A 14 12.36 20.51 -21.56
N ILE A 15 11.27 21.24 -21.81
CA ILE A 15 10.08 21.28 -20.93
C ILE A 15 9.35 19.93 -20.93
N ILE A 16 9.29 19.23 -22.07
CA ILE A 16 8.73 17.87 -22.15
C ILE A 16 9.63 16.89 -21.40
N LYS A 17 10.96 16.97 -21.53
CA LYS A 17 11.89 16.16 -20.74
C LYS A 17 11.84 16.49 -19.24
N PHE A 18 11.57 17.74 -18.85
CA PHE A 18 11.36 18.13 -17.46
C PHE A 18 10.00 17.68 -16.91
N LYS A 19 8.95 17.61 -17.74
CA LYS A 19 7.63 17.04 -17.35
C LYS A 19 7.61 15.50 -17.37
N ILE A 20 8.46 14.86 -18.16
CA ILE A 20 8.68 13.39 -18.14
C ILE A 20 9.65 13.01 -17.02
N GLY A 21 10.40 13.98 -16.51
CA GLY A 21 11.27 13.86 -15.34
C GLY A 21 10.59 14.20 -14.00
N GLU A 22 9.27 14.16 -13.91
CA GLU A 22 8.61 13.83 -12.64
C GLU A 22 9.02 12.39 -12.36
N ILE A 23 10.11 12.31 -11.64
CA ILE A 23 10.88 11.18 -11.20
C ILE A 23 9.90 10.11 -10.76
N MET A 24 9.74 9.07 -11.57
CA MET A 24 9.12 7.83 -11.12
C MET A 24 10.04 7.30 -10.03
N SER A 25 9.77 7.67 -8.80
CA SER A 25 10.56 7.23 -7.66
C SER A 25 10.18 5.79 -7.33
N ILE A 26 11.19 4.95 -7.20
CA ILE A 26 10.96 3.64 -6.58
C ILE A 26 10.64 3.90 -5.12
N GLU A 27 9.47 3.47 -4.72
CA GLU A 27 8.93 3.64 -3.38
C GLU A 27 8.63 2.30 -2.74
N GLN A 28 8.53 2.32 -1.42
CA GLN A 28 8.03 1.19 -0.64
C GLN A 28 6.74 1.59 0.06
N THR A 29 5.81 0.64 0.23
CA THR A 29 4.59 0.81 1.01
C THR A 29 4.30 -0.44 1.83
N LEU A 30 3.66 -0.27 3.00
CA LEU A 30 3.18 -1.41 3.76
C LEU A 30 1.84 -1.90 3.19
N SER A 31 1.70 -3.22 3.14
CA SER A 31 0.44 -3.92 2.93
C SER A 31 0.15 -4.82 4.11
N ILE A 32 -1.12 -4.86 4.55
CA ILE A 32 -1.60 -5.90 5.47
C ILE A 32 -2.78 -6.60 4.83
N ILE A 33 -2.69 -7.92 4.65
CA ILE A 33 -3.85 -8.75 4.32
C ILE A 33 -4.52 -9.12 5.64
N LYS A 34 -5.77 -8.70 5.80
CA LYS A 34 -6.52 -8.71 7.06
C LYS A 34 -7.10 -10.09 7.42
N PRO A 35 -7.59 -10.28 8.65
CA PRO A 35 -8.13 -11.56 9.11
C PRO A 35 -9.28 -12.10 8.28
N ASP A 36 -10.15 -11.24 7.73
CA ASP A 36 -11.26 -11.66 6.87
C ASP A 36 -10.79 -12.33 5.58
N ALA A 37 -9.66 -11.89 5.02
CA ALA A 37 -9.08 -12.50 3.83
C ALA A 37 -8.25 -13.75 4.16
N THR A 38 -7.45 -13.72 5.23
CA THR A 38 -6.63 -14.87 5.63
C THR A 38 -7.46 -16.06 6.09
N SER A 39 -8.58 -15.82 6.78
CA SER A 39 -9.50 -16.88 7.22
C SER A 39 -10.23 -17.59 6.05
N ARG A 40 -10.44 -16.87 4.95
CA ARG A 40 -11.02 -17.41 3.73
C ARG A 40 -10.00 -18.07 2.78
N ASN A 41 -8.73 -18.12 3.17
CA ASN A 41 -7.64 -18.68 2.38
C ASN A 41 -7.49 -18.07 0.97
N ILE A 42 -7.66 -16.73 0.87
CA ILE A 42 -7.56 -16.00 -0.41
C ILE A 42 -6.28 -15.16 -0.52
N THR A 43 -5.31 -15.34 0.38
CA THR A 43 -4.03 -14.60 0.38
C THR A 43 -3.32 -14.67 -0.97
N GLY A 44 -3.27 -15.85 -1.60
CA GLY A 44 -2.66 -16.02 -2.93
C GLY A 44 -3.37 -15.24 -4.04
N GLN A 45 -4.69 -15.11 -3.96
CA GLN A 45 -5.48 -14.34 -4.92
C GLN A 45 -5.21 -12.82 -4.75
N VAL A 46 -5.12 -12.34 -3.50
CA VAL A 46 -4.73 -10.95 -3.20
C VAL A 46 -3.33 -10.66 -3.73
N ASN A 47 -2.34 -11.53 -3.44
CA ASN A 47 -0.97 -11.38 -3.93
C ASN A 47 -0.92 -11.36 -5.47
N SER A 48 -1.70 -12.21 -6.14
CA SER A 48 -1.78 -12.22 -7.60
C SER A 48 -2.23 -10.87 -8.19
N ILE A 49 -3.17 -10.16 -7.54
CA ILE A 49 -3.58 -8.82 -7.98
C ILE A 49 -2.46 -7.81 -7.74
N ILE A 50 -1.78 -7.89 -6.58
CA ILE A 50 -0.64 -7.02 -6.24
C ILE A 50 0.46 -7.18 -7.29
N GLU A 51 0.93 -8.40 -7.54
CA GLU A 51 2.02 -8.69 -8.47
C GLU A 51 1.67 -8.33 -9.93
N LYS A 52 0.43 -8.60 -10.37
CA LYS A 52 -0.06 -8.19 -11.70
C LYS A 52 -0.09 -6.68 -11.90
N SER A 53 -0.13 -5.89 -10.84
CA SER A 53 -0.06 -4.43 -10.92
C SER A 53 1.34 -3.89 -11.19
N GLY A 54 2.37 -4.74 -11.11
CA GLY A 54 3.79 -4.37 -11.23
C GLY A 54 4.48 -4.09 -9.89
N LEU A 55 3.77 -4.20 -8.76
CA LEU A 55 4.37 -4.13 -7.44
C LEU A 55 5.10 -5.43 -7.11
N LYS A 56 6.31 -5.33 -6.56
CA LYS A 56 7.08 -6.47 -6.03
C LYS A 56 6.83 -6.63 -4.54
N ILE A 57 6.68 -7.85 -4.06
CA ILE A 57 6.62 -8.18 -2.63
C ILE A 57 8.05 -8.49 -2.18
N ILE A 58 8.70 -7.54 -1.51
CA ILE A 58 10.11 -7.65 -1.10
C ILE A 58 10.30 -8.02 0.38
N GLY A 59 9.21 -8.14 1.12
CA GLY A 59 9.17 -8.67 2.49
C GLY A 59 7.77 -9.17 2.81
N GLN A 60 7.66 -10.34 3.47
CA GLN A 60 6.35 -10.91 3.82
C GLN A 60 6.43 -11.77 5.07
N LYS A 61 5.47 -11.59 5.99
CA LYS A 61 5.31 -12.41 7.20
C LYS A 61 3.86 -12.70 7.51
N ARG A 62 3.56 -13.94 7.94
CA ARG A 62 2.27 -14.28 8.56
C ARG A 62 2.42 -14.19 10.08
N ILE A 63 1.69 -13.29 10.69
CA ILE A 63 1.75 -13.03 12.14
C ILE A 63 0.35 -12.97 12.75
N LYS A 64 0.27 -13.12 14.06
CA LYS A 64 -0.94 -12.84 14.84
C LYS A 64 -0.68 -11.64 15.73
N LEU A 65 -1.47 -10.58 15.57
CA LEU A 65 -1.35 -9.38 16.37
C LEU A 65 -1.91 -9.61 17.77
N THR A 66 -1.29 -8.99 18.77
CA THR A 66 -1.89 -8.82 20.10
C THR A 66 -2.72 -7.54 20.12
N LYS A 67 -3.61 -7.39 21.13
CA LYS A 67 -4.36 -6.13 21.32
C LYS A 67 -3.43 -4.92 21.48
N GLU A 68 -2.30 -5.10 22.17
CA GLU A 68 -1.30 -4.06 22.36
C GLU A 68 -0.66 -3.67 21.02
N THR A 69 -0.19 -4.65 20.24
CA THR A 69 0.45 -4.40 18.94
C THR A 69 -0.52 -3.75 17.95
N ALA A 70 -1.76 -4.27 17.87
CA ALA A 70 -2.78 -3.68 17.00
C ALA A 70 -3.18 -2.27 17.46
N GLY A 71 -3.34 -2.06 18.78
CA GLY A 71 -3.65 -0.75 19.36
C GLY A 71 -2.57 0.28 19.09
N LYS A 72 -1.28 -0.10 19.19
CA LYS A 72 -0.15 0.76 18.88
C LYS A 72 -0.06 1.08 17.39
N PHE A 73 -0.25 0.11 16.52
CA PHE A 73 -0.23 0.32 15.07
C PHE A 73 -1.32 1.29 14.60
N TYR A 74 -2.53 1.15 15.15
CA TYR A 74 -3.68 2.00 14.81
C TYR A 74 -3.88 3.17 15.77
N GLU A 75 -2.88 3.57 16.56
CA GLU A 75 -2.98 4.62 17.58
C GLU A 75 -3.45 5.97 17.04
N VAL A 76 -3.15 6.28 15.77
CA VAL A 76 -3.66 7.46 15.05
C VAL A 76 -5.19 7.54 15.03
N HIS A 77 -5.87 6.41 15.22
CA HIS A 77 -7.35 6.32 15.26
C HIS A 77 -7.91 6.19 16.67
N LYS A 78 -7.10 6.32 17.73
CA LYS A 78 -7.48 6.07 19.13
C LYS A 78 -8.74 6.81 19.57
N GLU A 79 -8.90 8.06 19.12
CA GLU A 79 -10.05 8.90 19.47
C GLU A 79 -11.28 8.66 18.55
N ARG A 80 -11.20 7.71 17.61
CA ARG A 80 -12.32 7.41 16.72
C ARG A 80 -13.25 6.36 17.34
N PRO A 81 -14.59 6.49 17.18
CA PRO A 81 -15.55 5.55 17.76
C PRO A 81 -15.31 4.08 17.37
N PHE A 82 -14.79 3.84 16.16
CA PHE A 82 -14.54 2.51 15.62
C PHE A 82 -13.21 1.87 16.07
N PHE A 83 -12.39 2.56 16.87
CA PHE A 83 -11.04 2.09 17.21
C PHE A 83 -11.03 0.72 17.90
N GLN A 84 -11.90 0.52 18.90
CA GLN A 84 -11.96 -0.74 19.64
C GLN A 84 -12.42 -1.91 18.75
N ASP A 85 -13.35 -1.66 17.86
CA ASP A 85 -13.84 -2.66 16.90
C ASP A 85 -12.76 -3.02 15.89
N LEU A 86 -12.01 -2.00 15.39
CA LEU A 86 -10.86 -2.21 14.51
C LEU A 86 -9.78 -3.08 15.18
N VAL A 87 -9.39 -2.76 16.42
CA VAL A 87 -8.40 -3.56 17.18
C VAL A 87 -8.90 -4.98 17.37
N SER A 88 -10.16 -5.16 17.78
CA SER A 88 -10.78 -6.47 17.99
C SER A 88 -10.82 -7.29 16.70
N PHE A 89 -11.15 -6.65 15.59
CA PHE A 89 -11.14 -7.27 14.27
C PHE A 89 -9.72 -7.72 13.86
N MET A 90 -8.73 -6.85 14.03
CA MET A 90 -7.35 -7.13 13.60
C MET A 90 -6.67 -8.25 14.42
N VAL A 91 -7.12 -8.52 15.63
CA VAL A 91 -6.61 -9.64 16.47
C VAL A 91 -7.44 -10.92 16.35
N SER A 92 -8.54 -10.90 15.62
CA SER A 92 -9.45 -12.06 15.47
C SER A 92 -8.82 -13.25 14.73
N GLY A 93 -7.78 -13.01 13.93
CA GLY A 93 -7.06 -14.04 13.19
C GLY A 93 -5.66 -13.60 12.78
N PRO A 94 -4.89 -14.48 12.13
CA PRO A 94 -3.60 -14.09 11.54
C PRO A 94 -3.76 -13.06 10.44
N VAL A 95 -2.75 -12.20 10.28
CA VAL A 95 -2.61 -11.26 9.17
C VAL A 95 -1.34 -11.59 8.37
N ILE A 96 -1.28 -11.15 7.12
CA ILE A 96 -0.03 -11.13 6.36
C ILE A 96 0.42 -9.67 6.28
N VAL A 97 1.58 -9.36 6.82
CA VAL A 97 2.24 -8.06 6.63
C VAL A 97 3.25 -8.17 5.49
N GLN A 98 3.31 -7.14 4.65
CA GLN A 98 4.13 -7.14 3.43
C GLN A 98 4.76 -5.78 3.21
N VAL A 99 5.99 -5.78 2.67
CA VAL A 99 6.61 -4.60 2.07
C VAL A 99 6.48 -4.73 0.56
N LEU A 100 5.82 -3.78 -0.06
CA LEU A 100 5.65 -3.70 -1.51
C LEU A 100 6.55 -2.61 -2.07
N GLN A 101 7.22 -2.89 -3.19
CA GLN A 101 8.10 -1.95 -3.88
C GLN A 101 7.67 -1.76 -5.32
N GLY A 102 7.80 -0.55 -5.83
CA GLY A 102 7.54 -0.21 -7.23
C GLY A 102 7.55 1.29 -7.48
N GLU A 103 7.29 1.67 -8.71
CA GLU A 103 7.12 3.08 -9.08
C GLU A 103 5.85 3.65 -8.44
N ASN A 104 6.00 4.76 -7.69
CA ASN A 104 4.89 5.39 -6.98
C ASN A 104 4.08 4.37 -6.13
N ALA A 105 4.76 3.47 -5.42
CA ALA A 105 4.15 2.29 -4.80
C ALA A 105 2.98 2.62 -3.86
N VAL A 106 3.05 3.74 -3.11
CA VAL A 106 1.97 4.18 -2.23
C VAL A 106 0.69 4.46 -3.03
N ALA A 107 0.78 5.30 -4.06
CA ALA A 107 -0.36 5.68 -4.87
C ALA A 107 -0.89 4.49 -5.69
N LEU A 108 0.01 3.69 -6.27
CA LEU A 108 -0.33 2.50 -7.05
C LEU A 108 -1.07 1.47 -6.18
N TYR A 109 -0.53 1.16 -4.99
CA TYR A 109 -1.18 0.18 -4.13
C TYR A 109 -2.56 0.64 -3.64
N ARG A 110 -2.72 1.93 -3.32
CA ARG A 110 -4.05 2.48 -2.97
C ARG A 110 -5.06 2.32 -4.10
N LYS A 111 -4.63 2.49 -5.36
CA LYS A 111 -5.45 2.21 -6.55
C LYS A 111 -5.78 0.72 -6.66
N VAL A 112 -4.82 -0.16 -6.47
CA VAL A 112 -4.97 -1.62 -6.52
C VAL A 112 -5.90 -2.13 -5.41
N MET A 113 -5.83 -1.54 -4.22
CA MET A 113 -6.77 -1.87 -3.13
C MET A 113 -8.22 -1.51 -3.46
N GLY A 114 -8.43 -0.39 -4.13
CA GLY A 114 -9.77 0.17 -4.38
C GLY A 114 -10.32 0.98 -3.20
N ALA A 115 -11.49 1.58 -3.39
CA ALA A 115 -12.19 2.36 -2.37
C ALA A 115 -12.44 1.56 -1.08
N THR A 116 -12.43 2.25 0.08
CA THR A 116 -12.67 1.63 1.40
C THR A 116 -14.01 0.90 1.46
N ASN A 117 -15.04 1.52 0.89
CA ASN A 117 -16.33 0.89 0.70
C ASN A 117 -16.30 0.01 -0.57
N PRO A 118 -16.46 -1.33 -0.47
CA PRO A 118 -16.39 -2.22 -1.63
C PRO A 118 -17.49 -1.98 -2.67
N ARG A 119 -18.59 -1.34 -2.29
CA ARG A 119 -19.65 -0.96 -3.24
C ARG A 119 -19.19 0.12 -4.22
N GLU A 120 -18.29 1.00 -3.78
CA GLU A 120 -17.71 2.12 -4.53
C GLU A 120 -16.38 1.75 -5.20
N ALA A 121 -15.83 0.57 -4.88
CA ALA A 121 -14.57 0.10 -5.44
C ALA A 121 -14.76 -0.30 -6.92
N GLU A 122 -13.76 0.05 -7.74
CA GLU A 122 -13.71 -0.30 -9.15
C GLU A 122 -13.48 -1.79 -9.36
N ALA A 123 -14.03 -2.35 -10.45
CA ALA A 123 -13.83 -3.73 -10.84
C ALA A 123 -12.33 -4.07 -10.98
N GLY A 124 -11.93 -5.26 -10.55
CA GLY A 124 -10.53 -5.73 -10.59
C GLY A 124 -9.68 -5.24 -9.41
N THR A 125 -10.20 -4.38 -8.53
CA THR A 125 -9.51 -3.99 -7.29
C THR A 125 -9.73 -5.03 -6.20
N ILE A 126 -8.77 -5.15 -5.26
CA ILE A 126 -8.82 -6.15 -4.18
C ILE A 126 -10.12 -6.04 -3.37
N ARG A 127 -10.54 -4.82 -3.03
CA ARG A 127 -11.75 -4.62 -2.23
C ARG A 127 -13.03 -4.91 -3.00
N LYS A 128 -13.05 -4.63 -4.30
CA LYS A 128 -14.20 -5.01 -5.14
C LYS A 128 -14.40 -6.50 -5.20
N GLU A 129 -13.30 -7.24 -5.37
CA GLU A 129 -13.33 -8.69 -5.56
C GLU A 129 -13.51 -9.46 -4.24
N PHE A 130 -12.97 -8.94 -3.13
CA PHE A 130 -12.85 -9.75 -1.91
C PHE A 130 -13.42 -9.13 -0.64
N ALA A 131 -13.66 -7.83 -0.57
CA ALA A 131 -14.16 -7.21 0.64
C ALA A 131 -15.61 -7.61 0.93
N LEU A 132 -15.92 -7.84 2.20
CA LEU A 132 -17.25 -8.22 2.68
C LEU A 132 -18.04 -7.00 3.15
N SER A 133 -17.37 -6.01 3.74
CA SER A 133 -17.94 -4.77 4.25
C SER A 133 -16.86 -3.67 4.30
N ILE A 134 -17.22 -2.48 4.80
CA ILE A 134 -16.26 -1.39 5.06
C ILE A 134 -15.24 -1.80 6.13
N GLU A 135 -15.66 -2.54 7.15
CA GLU A 135 -14.81 -3.01 8.25
C GLU A 135 -13.95 -4.20 7.81
N ALA A 136 -14.60 -5.19 7.16
CA ALA A 136 -13.97 -6.40 6.62
C ALA A 136 -13.57 -6.19 5.15
N ASN A 137 -12.65 -5.24 4.91
CA ASN A 137 -12.29 -4.78 3.57
C ASN A 137 -10.96 -5.34 3.03
N SER A 138 -10.57 -6.49 3.55
CA SER A 138 -9.53 -7.40 3.10
C SER A 138 -8.09 -6.90 3.23
N VAL A 139 -7.80 -5.62 3.02
CA VAL A 139 -6.43 -5.10 2.99
C VAL A 139 -6.30 -3.72 3.65
N HIS A 140 -5.08 -3.45 4.16
CA HIS A 140 -4.60 -2.12 4.54
C HIS A 140 -3.41 -1.77 3.64
N GLY A 141 -3.22 -0.49 3.37
CA GLY A 141 -2.03 0.07 2.73
C GLY A 141 -1.75 1.46 3.26
N SER A 142 -0.48 1.82 3.32
CA SER A 142 -0.06 3.15 3.76
C SER A 142 -0.68 4.25 2.90
N ASP A 143 -0.94 5.40 3.48
CA ASP A 143 -1.58 6.54 2.82
C ASP A 143 -0.59 7.61 2.33
N SER A 144 0.66 7.54 2.79
CA SER A 144 1.74 8.45 2.43
C SER A 144 3.10 7.76 2.53
N ILE A 145 4.12 8.32 1.87
CA ILE A 145 5.51 7.84 1.96
C ILE A 145 6.02 7.91 3.40
N GLU A 146 5.67 8.96 4.15
CA GLU A 146 6.06 9.11 5.54
C GLU A 146 5.46 8.03 6.43
N ASN A 147 4.16 7.78 6.28
CA ASN A 147 3.48 6.72 7.03
C ASN A 147 3.97 5.32 6.58
N ALA A 148 4.25 5.12 5.29
CA ALA A 148 4.84 3.86 4.79
C ALA A 148 6.14 3.52 5.51
N LYS A 149 7.06 4.48 5.67
CA LYS A 149 8.33 4.27 6.41
C LYS A 149 8.10 3.87 7.87
N LYS A 150 7.18 4.55 8.56
CA LYS A 150 6.83 4.26 9.96
C LYS A 150 6.18 2.88 10.10
N GLU A 151 5.23 2.57 9.22
CA GLU A 151 4.48 1.31 9.25
C GLU A 151 5.36 0.11 8.86
N ILE A 152 6.27 0.27 7.88
CA ILE A 152 7.25 -0.76 7.52
C ILE A 152 8.17 -1.04 8.71
N SER A 153 8.79 0.00 9.31
CA SER A 153 9.69 -0.16 10.44
C SER A 153 9.02 -0.71 11.71
N PHE A 154 7.69 -0.61 11.79
CA PHE A 154 6.92 -1.22 12.88
C PHE A 154 6.90 -2.75 12.82
N PHE A 155 6.89 -3.30 11.62
CA PHE A 155 6.79 -4.75 11.41
C PHE A 155 8.07 -5.41 10.93
N PHE A 156 8.96 -4.70 10.24
CA PHE A 156 10.12 -5.27 9.58
C PHE A 156 11.41 -4.61 10.07
N SER A 157 12.44 -5.42 10.30
CA SER A 157 13.82 -4.98 10.33
C SER A 157 14.38 -4.88 8.90
N GLU A 158 15.45 -4.12 8.70
CA GLU A 158 16.10 -3.99 7.39
C GLU A 158 16.56 -5.36 6.84
N THR A 159 16.94 -6.29 7.71
CA THR A 159 17.37 -7.64 7.33
C THR A 159 16.24 -8.57 6.89
N GLU A 160 15.01 -8.14 6.91
CA GLU A 160 13.82 -8.88 6.47
C GLU A 160 13.22 -8.35 5.17
N ILE A 161 13.89 -7.37 4.56
CA ILE A 161 13.49 -6.71 3.30
C ILE A 161 14.57 -7.01 2.28
N PHE A 162 14.19 -7.65 1.17
CA PHE A 162 15.12 -8.11 0.14
C PHE A 162 14.77 -7.44 -1.19
N GLU A 163 15.54 -6.43 -1.54
CA GLU A 163 15.45 -5.75 -2.83
C GLU A 163 16.22 -6.54 -3.89
N ASP A 164 15.65 -6.66 -5.10
CA ASP A 164 16.31 -7.30 -6.27
C ASP A 164 17.19 -6.30 -7.03
#